data_0cd13413b6f5c494f9694b17a654d120
#
_entry.id   0cd13413b6f5c494f9694b17a654d120
#
_cell.length_a   1.000
_cell.length_b   1.000
_cell.length_c   1.000
_cell.angle_alpha   90.00
_cell.angle_beta   90.00
_cell.angle_gamma   90.00
#
_symmetry.space_group_name_H-M   'P 1'
#
loop_
_entity.id
_entity.type
_entity.pdbx_description
1 polymer ?
#
loop_
_entity_poly.entity_id
_entity_poly.type
_entity_poly.pdbx_seq_one_letter_code
_entity_poly.pdbx_strand_id
1 'polypeptide(L)'
;VRPQLLHLSGPLRGKTVTYATNSLVIGSALTAKVCLKDPAVAGQHAVIEYNAPDCSFHLRGLSGAIFVNHIEVLEVILTDGDLIEFGIDGPRARFRAFAPNGSVCKPVRRMLLDAREVGRHSGSISAVRGFTRDILTLATPQLKVGVPVLIAVLALPLGWIAGWFGSQPSEAARLANLVALEDINKLREGLAAEAKKVDQLSAANELPREVRTKWGLGVCLIHGIVGMKDASGEVAQNESEQPFEFEYSGTGFLVGADGAVVTNRHVVAPWEYSEDLKPLLAAGYTPFFSHFTSTFPDRAPISIEPGSVRMRSDQIDVAIYRLLPSLITGLPLLPLHVGSLESLPDQRAIVVGYPTGLSALLAKAAPAVVAALQKERANMTLVIAKLSSAGEVSPTITQGIISDALPEKLVYDAPTTHGGSGGPVFGGDGKVIAVNHAILQGFGGANYGVPVSFVWDLLNAK
;
A
#
# COMPACT_ATOMS: atom_id res chain seq x y z
N VAL A 1 17.99 0.30 23.46
CA VAL A 1 17.81 -0.33 22.15
C VAL A 1 19.17 -0.78 21.66
N ARG A 2 19.28 -1.94 21.01
CA ARG A 2 20.55 -2.50 20.52
C ARG A 2 20.41 -2.86 19.05
N PRO A 3 21.46 -2.67 18.22
CA PRO A 3 21.42 -3.11 16.84
C PRO A 3 21.51 -4.64 16.76
N GLN A 4 20.62 -5.23 15.97
CA GLN A 4 20.63 -6.65 15.65
C GLN A 4 20.75 -6.84 14.14
N LEU A 5 21.59 -7.73 13.70
CA LEU A 5 21.77 -8.08 12.29
C LEU A 5 21.45 -9.56 12.08
N LEU A 6 20.49 -9.83 11.18
CA LEU A 6 20.22 -11.13 10.61
C LEU A 6 20.98 -11.26 9.29
N HIS A 7 22.04 -12.04 9.26
CA HIS A 7 22.88 -12.22 8.07
C HIS A 7 22.21 -13.16 7.06
N LEU A 8 21.86 -12.63 5.89
CA LEU A 8 21.15 -13.36 4.83
C LEU A 8 22.12 -14.03 3.83
N SER A 9 23.32 -13.46 3.63
CA SER A 9 24.37 -14.00 2.77
C SER A 9 25.75 -13.75 3.35
N GLY A 10 26.80 -14.29 2.69
CA GLY A 10 28.19 -14.13 3.09
C GLY A 10 28.63 -15.04 4.25
N PRO A 11 29.77 -14.73 4.88
CA PRO A 11 30.43 -15.61 5.87
C PRO A 11 29.60 -15.88 7.13
N LEU A 12 28.69 -15.01 7.48
CA LEU A 12 27.83 -15.12 8.66
C LEU A 12 26.39 -15.56 8.34
N ARG A 13 26.12 -16.03 7.14
CA ARG A 13 24.78 -16.43 6.68
C ARG A 13 24.02 -17.27 7.71
N GLY A 14 22.76 -16.93 7.95
CA GLY A 14 21.86 -17.60 8.88
C GLY A 14 22.06 -17.24 10.35
N LYS A 15 23.05 -16.42 10.69
CA LYS A 15 23.27 -15.97 12.07
C LYS A 15 22.51 -14.68 12.34
N THR A 16 21.83 -14.65 13.49
CA THR A 16 21.23 -13.44 14.06
C THR A 16 22.05 -13.04 15.28
N VAL A 17 22.65 -11.86 15.24
CA VAL A 17 23.51 -11.37 16.32
C VAL A 17 23.03 -10.01 16.81
N THR A 18 22.84 -9.88 18.13
CA THR A 18 22.51 -8.62 18.80
C THR A 18 23.80 -8.05 19.41
N TYR A 19 24.12 -6.80 19.09
CA TYR A 19 25.35 -6.17 19.51
C TYR A 19 25.10 -5.20 20.67
N ALA A 20 25.84 -5.40 21.77
CA ALA A 20 25.75 -4.55 22.98
C ALA A 20 26.68 -3.34 22.87
N THR A 21 26.48 -2.51 21.84
CA THR A 21 27.32 -1.31 21.59
C THR A 21 26.49 -0.22 20.92
N ASN A 22 26.86 1.04 21.18
CA ASN A 22 26.23 2.19 20.53
C ASN A 22 26.90 2.54 19.19
N SER A 23 28.09 1.98 18.93
CA SER A 23 28.80 2.13 17.64
C SER A 23 29.30 0.77 17.20
N LEU A 24 28.88 0.34 16.03
CA LEU A 24 29.10 -0.99 15.45
C LEU A 24 29.86 -0.84 14.13
N VAL A 25 31.17 -1.05 14.15
CA VAL A 25 32.00 -1.06 12.93
C VAL A 25 31.88 -2.41 12.24
N ILE A 26 31.61 -2.38 10.93
CA ILE A 26 31.44 -3.52 10.04
C ILE A 26 32.57 -3.48 9.01
N GLY A 27 33.23 -4.59 8.75
CA GLY A 27 34.31 -4.66 7.78
C GLY A 27 34.96 -6.05 7.70
N SER A 28 35.96 -6.20 6.83
CA SER A 28 36.72 -7.45 6.69
C SER A 28 37.91 -7.56 7.64
N ALA A 29 38.31 -6.44 8.29
CA ALA A 29 39.40 -6.45 9.26
C ALA A 29 39.00 -7.18 10.55
N LEU A 30 39.95 -7.86 11.19
CA LEU A 30 39.73 -8.56 12.47
C LEU A 30 39.36 -7.60 13.63
N THR A 31 39.67 -6.31 13.47
CA THR A 31 39.30 -5.25 14.43
C THR A 31 37.86 -4.80 14.32
N ALA A 32 37.18 -5.13 13.21
CA ALA A 32 35.75 -4.81 13.05
C ALA A 32 34.90 -5.69 13.97
N LYS A 33 33.93 -5.08 14.66
CA LYS A 33 32.98 -5.80 15.53
C LYS A 33 32.14 -6.81 14.77
N VAL A 34 31.78 -6.48 13.51
CA VAL A 34 31.16 -7.41 12.56
C VAL A 34 32.20 -7.71 11.49
N CYS A 35 32.93 -8.80 11.67
CA CYS A 35 33.95 -9.20 10.71
C CYS A 35 33.33 -10.03 9.58
N LEU A 36 33.25 -9.43 8.39
CA LEU A 36 32.75 -10.04 7.16
C LEU A 36 33.96 -10.29 6.23
N LYS A 37 34.54 -11.49 6.28
CA LYS A 37 35.65 -11.90 5.39
C LYS A 37 35.11 -12.18 3.99
N ASP A 38 34.90 -11.12 3.22
CA ASP A 38 34.38 -11.15 1.86
C ASP A 38 35.15 -10.14 1.00
N PRO A 39 35.50 -10.48 -0.26
CA PRO A 39 36.26 -9.58 -1.15
C PRO A 39 35.55 -8.26 -1.44
N ALA A 40 34.22 -8.19 -1.39
CA ALA A 40 33.44 -6.99 -1.61
C ALA A 40 33.47 -6.04 -0.40
N VAL A 41 34.01 -6.48 0.76
CA VAL A 41 33.95 -5.73 2.01
C VAL A 41 35.34 -5.15 2.36
N ALA A 42 35.44 -3.84 2.46
CA ALA A 42 36.65 -3.15 2.90
C ALA A 42 36.99 -3.42 4.38
N GLY A 43 38.25 -3.22 4.79
CA GLY A 43 38.71 -3.45 6.16
C GLY A 43 37.84 -2.80 7.24
N GLN A 44 37.51 -1.53 7.06
CA GLN A 44 36.46 -0.81 7.79
C GLN A 44 35.46 -0.27 6.75
N HIS A 45 34.39 -1.00 6.53
CA HIS A 45 33.48 -0.75 5.44
C HIS A 45 32.39 0.25 5.80
N ALA A 46 31.75 0.03 6.96
CA ALA A 46 30.63 0.84 7.44
C ALA A 46 30.60 0.92 8.97
N VAL A 47 29.84 1.88 9.50
CA VAL A 47 29.53 1.98 10.92
C VAL A 47 28.04 2.19 11.12
N ILE A 48 27.45 1.49 12.09
CA ILE A 48 26.09 1.74 12.59
C ILE A 48 26.24 2.40 13.98
N GLU A 49 25.71 3.59 14.14
CA GLU A 49 25.77 4.37 15.38
C GLU A 49 24.37 4.64 15.90
N TYR A 50 24.18 4.49 17.22
CA TYR A 50 22.93 4.82 17.88
C TYR A 50 22.94 6.26 18.37
N ASN A 51 22.01 7.06 17.85
CA ASN A 51 21.77 8.43 18.30
C ASN A 51 20.67 8.43 19.36
N ALA A 52 21.07 8.58 20.63
CA ALA A 52 20.13 8.53 21.75
C ALA A 52 19.09 9.68 21.76
N PRO A 53 19.42 10.94 21.39
CA PRO A 53 18.42 12.01 21.28
C PRO A 53 17.28 11.70 20.34
N ASP A 54 17.59 11.09 19.19
CA ASP A 54 16.59 10.79 18.14
C ASP A 54 16.06 9.35 18.20
N CYS A 55 16.59 8.53 19.12
CA CYS A 55 16.31 7.11 19.22
C CYS A 55 16.48 6.36 17.88
N SER A 56 17.46 6.76 17.09
CA SER A 56 17.70 6.27 15.73
C SER A 56 19.05 5.60 15.59
N PHE A 57 19.16 4.67 14.62
CA PHE A 57 20.42 4.10 14.20
C PHE A 57 20.82 4.73 12.87
N HIS A 58 22.02 5.28 12.81
CA HIS A 58 22.62 5.86 11.62
C HIS A 58 23.61 4.86 11.04
N LEU A 59 23.45 4.49 9.78
CA LEU A 59 24.41 3.73 9.01
C LEU A 59 25.21 4.72 8.14
N ARG A 60 26.53 4.69 8.25
CA ARG A 60 27.41 5.53 7.46
C ARG A 60 28.54 4.69 6.83
N GLY A 61 28.80 4.94 5.54
CA GLY A 61 29.93 4.37 4.81
C GLY A 61 31.27 4.93 5.31
N LEU A 62 32.26 4.06 5.43
CA LEU A 62 33.64 4.44 5.77
C LEU A 62 34.56 4.25 4.56
N SER A 63 34.56 3.08 3.93
CA SER A 63 35.48 2.75 2.83
C SER A 63 34.89 1.71 1.88
N GLY A 64 33.70 1.95 1.36
CA GLY A 64 33.06 1.05 0.40
C GLY A 64 31.63 1.43 0.10
N ALA A 65 31.10 0.91 -0.99
CA ALA A 65 29.70 1.11 -1.36
C ALA A 65 28.78 0.38 -0.39
N ILE A 66 27.71 1.04 0.07
CA ILE A 66 26.69 0.46 0.92
C ILE A 66 25.36 0.65 0.22
N PHE A 67 24.55 -0.40 0.21
CA PHE A 67 23.18 -0.33 -0.31
C PHE A 67 22.20 -0.61 0.82
N VAL A 68 21.16 0.21 0.90
CA VAL A 68 20.02 -0.03 1.79
C VAL A 68 18.78 -0.13 0.93
N ASN A 69 18.11 -1.29 1.02
CA ASN A 69 16.96 -1.62 0.18
C ASN A 69 17.26 -1.45 -1.32
N HIS A 70 18.47 -1.91 -1.75
CA HIS A 70 18.99 -1.83 -3.12
C HIS A 70 19.34 -0.41 -3.63
N ILE A 71 19.34 0.60 -2.75
CA ILE A 71 19.74 1.97 -3.08
C ILE A 71 21.11 2.24 -2.47
N GLU A 72 22.05 2.71 -3.27
CA GLU A 72 23.38 3.11 -2.77
C GLU A 72 23.25 4.35 -1.88
N VAL A 73 23.87 4.30 -0.70
CA VAL A 73 23.82 5.37 0.30
C VAL A 73 25.21 5.65 0.89
N LEU A 74 25.50 6.91 1.19
CA LEU A 74 26.67 7.30 1.96
C LEU A 74 26.35 7.33 3.45
N GLU A 75 25.16 7.80 3.80
CA GLU A 75 24.62 7.83 5.14
C GLU A 75 23.10 7.72 5.10
N VAL A 76 22.51 6.95 6.04
CA VAL A 76 21.06 6.76 6.13
C VAL A 76 20.64 6.42 7.56
N ILE A 77 19.44 6.83 7.95
CA ILE A 77 18.81 6.40 9.20
C ILE A 77 18.13 5.05 8.94
N LEU A 78 18.61 4.01 9.66
CA LEU A 78 18.04 2.67 9.54
C LEU A 78 16.70 2.56 10.24
N THR A 79 15.80 1.85 9.58
CA THR A 79 14.51 1.42 10.12
C THR A 79 14.50 -0.08 10.37
N ASP A 80 13.63 -0.55 11.27
CA ASP A 80 13.50 -1.99 11.53
C ASP A 80 13.05 -2.72 10.27
N GLY A 81 13.80 -3.74 9.87
CA GLY A 81 13.55 -4.50 8.66
C GLY A 81 14.39 -4.11 7.44
N ASP A 82 15.17 -3.01 7.48
CA ASP A 82 16.00 -2.59 6.35
C ASP A 82 17.01 -3.67 5.93
N LEU A 83 17.11 -3.89 4.63
CA LEU A 83 18.10 -4.77 4.01
C LEU A 83 19.36 -3.97 3.70
N ILE A 84 20.48 -4.35 4.31
CA ILE A 84 21.79 -3.73 4.09
C ILE A 84 22.65 -4.69 3.28
N GLU A 85 23.29 -4.18 2.22
CA GLU A 85 24.28 -4.90 1.43
C GLU A 85 25.64 -4.17 1.55
N PHE A 86 26.68 -4.93 1.87
CA PHE A 86 28.04 -4.39 2.12
C PHE A 86 28.93 -4.66 0.92
N GLY A 87 29.06 -3.69 0.03
CA GLY A 87 29.76 -3.79 -1.25
C GLY A 87 28.86 -4.26 -2.40
N ILE A 88 29.31 -4.05 -3.62
CA ILE A 88 28.60 -4.48 -4.84
C ILE A 88 28.56 -6.03 -4.84
N ASP A 89 27.37 -6.61 -4.90
CA ASP A 89 27.13 -8.06 -4.78
C ASP A 89 27.71 -8.70 -3.52
N GLY A 90 27.89 -7.90 -2.47
CA GLY A 90 28.49 -8.30 -1.20
C GLY A 90 27.51 -8.97 -0.23
N PRO A 91 28.00 -9.24 1.00
CA PRO A 91 27.16 -9.83 2.05
C PRO A 91 25.97 -8.95 2.42
N ARG A 92 24.80 -9.60 2.60
CA ARG A 92 23.54 -8.96 2.94
C ARG A 92 23.11 -9.28 4.36
N ALA A 93 22.63 -8.28 5.08
CA ALA A 93 22.05 -8.44 6.41
C ALA A 93 20.77 -7.64 6.56
N ARG A 94 19.81 -8.17 7.30
CA ARG A 94 18.62 -7.45 7.68
C ARG A 94 18.83 -6.81 9.04
N PHE A 95 18.62 -5.51 9.10
CA PHE A 95 18.71 -4.75 10.35
C PHE A 95 17.45 -4.89 11.19
N ARG A 96 17.62 -5.00 12.52
CA ARG A 96 16.56 -4.92 13.52
C ARG A 96 17.00 -4.09 14.72
N ALA A 97 16.07 -3.34 15.28
CA ALA A 97 16.25 -2.61 16.52
C ALA A 97 15.74 -3.45 17.70
N PHE A 98 16.64 -4.12 18.42
CA PHE A 98 16.28 -5.00 19.54
C PHE A 98 16.18 -4.24 20.86
N ALA A 99 15.03 -4.31 21.54
CA ALA A 99 14.81 -3.75 22.88
C ALA A 99 14.49 -4.88 23.87
N PRO A 100 15.37 -5.16 24.85
CA PRO A 100 15.19 -6.27 25.80
C PRO A 100 13.90 -6.19 26.64
N ASN A 101 13.38 -4.99 26.86
CA ASN A 101 12.21 -4.71 27.69
C ASN A 101 10.96 -4.34 26.88
N GLY A 102 10.92 -4.61 25.59
CA GLY A 102 9.76 -4.32 24.74
C GLY A 102 9.47 -2.82 24.47
N SER A 103 10.22 -1.90 25.10
CA SER A 103 10.07 -0.46 24.85
C SER A 103 11.07 0.00 23.79
N VAL A 104 10.61 0.10 22.55
CA VAL A 104 11.39 0.73 21.47
C VAL A 104 11.14 2.22 21.53
N CYS A 105 12.20 3.02 21.66
CA CYS A 105 12.14 4.46 21.48
C CYS A 105 11.91 4.76 19.98
N LYS A 106 10.95 5.62 19.68
CA LYS A 106 10.58 5.98 18.31
C LYS A 106 10.93 7.46 18.07
N PRO A 107 11.68 7.81 17.00
CA PRO A 107 12.01 9.20 16.73
C PRO A 107 10.74 10.02 16.43
N VAL A 108 10.72 11.29 16.89
CA VAL A 108 9.56 12.18 16.69
C VAL A 108 9.21 12.34 15.21
N ARG A 109 10.20 12.41 14.34
CA ARG A 109 9.98 12.46 12.89
C ARG A 109 9.18 11.25 12.38
N ARG A 110 9.45 10.06 12.90
CA ARG A 110 8.73 8.83 12.54
C ARG A 110 7.31 8.84 13.11
N MET A 111 7.14 9.32 14.35
CA MET A 111 5.80 9.48 14.95
C MET A 111 4.94 10.44 14.13
N LEU A 112 5.53 11.53 13.60
CA LEU A 112 4.85 12.48 12.73
C LEU A 112 4.49 11.88 11.37
N LEU A 113 5.38 11.09 10.78
CA LEU A 113 5.11 10.41 9.50
C LEU A 113 3.98 9.39 9.65
N ASP A 114 4.02 8.58 10.70
CA ASP A 114 2.99 7.59 10.99
C ASP A 114 1.66 8.28 11.32
N ALA A 115 1.67 9.37 12.10
CA ALA A 115 0.47 10.17 12.36
C ALA A 115 -0.12 10.79 11.09
N ARG A 116 0.73 11.26 10.17
CA ARG A 116 0.31 11.77 8.87
C ARG A 116 -0.32 10.69 8.02
N GLU A 117 0.23 9.48 8.04
CA GLU A 117 -0.30 8.33 7.31
C GLU A 117 -1.64 7.88 7.91
N VAL A 118 -1.75 7.79 9.23
CA VAL A 118 -3.01 7.53 9.94
C VAL A 118 -4.04 8.62 9.63
N GLY A 119 -3.62 9.89 9.60
CA GLY A 119 -4.50 11.01 9.25
C GLY A 119 -5.09 10.96 7.84
N ARG A 120 -4.33 10.39 6.89
CA ARG A 120 -4.79 10.18 5.51
C ARG A 120 -5.83 9.07 5.38
N HIS A 121 -5.76 8.05 6.24
CA HIS A 121 -6.62 6.86 6.14
C HIS A 121 -7.77 6.83 7.16
N SER A 122 -7.62 7.50 8.30
CA SER A 122 -8.55 7.39 9.45
C SER A 122 -8.95 8.74 10.06
N GLY A 123 -8.66 9.84 9.36
CA GLY A 123 -8.97 11.20 9.79
C GLY A 123 -7.99 11.81 10.79
N SER A 124 -8.06 13.16 10.92
CA SER A 124 -7.10 13.94 11.71
C SER A 124 -7.14 13.64 13.22
N ILE A 125 -8.29 13.25 13.76
CA ILE A 125 -8.44 12.93 15.19
C ILE A 125 -7.71 11.62 15.53
N SER A 126 -7.84 10.60 14.70
CA SER A 126 -7.10 9.32 14.84
C SER A 126 -5.59 9.54 14.75
N ALA A 127 -5.15 10.42 13.85
CA ALA A 127 -3.75 10.83 13.73
C ALA A 127 -3.23 11.50 15.01
N VAL A 128 -3.99 12.46 15.56
CA VAL A 128 -3.62 13.15 16.80
C VAL A 128 -3.59 12.19 17.97
N ARG A 129 -4.60 11.32 18.11
CA ARG A 129 -4.66 10.30 19.17
C ARG A 129 -3.49 9.32 19.07
N GLY A 130 -3.16 8.84 17.87
CA GLY A 130 -2.02 7.96 17.60
C GLY A 130 -0.70 8.64 17.95
N PHE A 131 -0.49 9.86 17.49
CA PHE A 131 0.70 10.66 17.76
C PHE A 131 0.88 10.95 19.26
N THR A 132 -0.19 11.34 19.95
CA THR A 132 -0.17 11.59 21.40
C THR A 132 0.18 10.32 22.17
N ARG A 133 -0.41 9.17 21.79
CA ARG A 133 -0.09 7.87 22.39
C ARG A 133 1.38 7.51 22.17
N ASP A 134 1.90 7.67 20.95
CA ASP A 134 3.29 7.38 20.62
C ASP A 134 4.27 8.27 21.41
N ILE A 135 3.97 9.56 21.56
CA ILE A 135 4.77 10.46 22.42
C ILE A 135 4.79 9.99 23.87
N LEU A 136 3.63 9.66 24.43
CA LEU A 136 3.53 9.24 25.83
C LEU A 136 4.21 7.90 26.12
N THR A 137 4.20 6.97 25.15
CA THR A 137 4.71 5.60 25.34
C THR A 137 6.12 5.39 24.80
N LEU A 138 6.43 5.92 23.60
CA LEU A 138 7.62 5.57 22.83
C LEU A 138 8.66 6.70 22.72
N ALA A 139 8.35 7.95 23.13
CA ALA A 139 9.29 9.06 23.11
C ALA A 139 10.31 9.00 24.26
N THR A 140 11.38 9.79 24.13
CA THR A 140 12.35 9.98 25.20
C THR A 140 11.71 10.64 26.43
N PRO A 141 12.23 10.40 27.66
CA PRO A 141 11.65 10.96 28.89
C PRO A 141 11.47 12.49 28.86
N GLN A 142 12.38 13.22 28.21
CA GLN A 142 12.30 14.68 28.06
C GLN A 142 11.12 15.11 27.18
N LEU A 143 10.82 14.37 26.13
CA LEU A 143 9.70 14.65 25.22
C LEU A 143 8.33 14.20 25.77
N LYS A 144 8.30 13.16 26.60
CA LYS A 144 7.07 12.69 27.27
C LYS A 144 6.43 13.76 28.17
N VAL A 145 7.23 14.67 28.73
CA VAL A 145 6.73 15.74 29.60
C VAL A 145 6.62 17.07 28.83
N GLY A 146 7.62 17.39 28.00
CA GLY A 146 7.70 18.70 27.32
C GLY A 146 6.64 18.91 26.26
N VAL A 147 6.30 17.89 25.48
CA VAL A 147 5.36 18.04 24.36
C VAL A 147 3.90 18.18 24.83
N PRO A 148 3.37 17.41 25.79
CA PRO A 148 2.03 17.65 26.32
C PRO A 148 1.85 19.04 26.96
N VAL A 149 2.88 19.53 27.67
CA VAL A 149 2.86 20.87 28.25
C VAL A 149 2.85 21.96 27.18
N LEU A 150 3.66 21.81 26.12
CA LEU A 150 3.67 22.74 25.00
C LEU A 150 2.34 22.75 24.23
N ILE A 151 1.73 21.59 24.01
CA ILE A 151 0.42 21.46 23.37
C ILE A 151 -0.66 22.13 24.22
N ALA A 152 -0.66 21.94 25.53
CA ALA A 152 -1.63 22.58 26.44
C ALA A 152 -1.47 24.11 26.45
N VAL A 153 -0.24 24.62 26.45
CA VAL A 153 0.06 26.07 26.44
C VAL A 153 -0.34 26.70 25.10
N LEU A 154 -0.21 25.99 23.99
CA LEU A 154 -0.58 26.50 22.65
C LEU A 154 -2.08 26.31 22.31
N ALA A 155 -2.73 25.29 22.86
CA ALA A 155 -4.14 25.01 22.56
C ALA A 155 -5.13 25.93 23.31
N LEU A 156 -4.78 26.38 24.52
CA LEU A 156 -5.64 27.27 25.31
C LEU A 156 -5.90 28.64 24.67
N PRO A 157 -4.90 29.36 24.10
CA PRO A 157 -5.18 30.62 23.38
C PRO A 157 -5.82 30.39 22.01
N LEU A 158 -5.55 29.27 21.31
CA LEU A 158 -6.14 28.95 20.01
C LEU A 158 -7.62 28.62 20.10
N GLY A 159 -8.06 27.95 21.17
CA GLY A 159 -9.48 27.69 21.44
C GLY A 159 -10.28 28.98 21.67
N TRP A 160 -9.65 29.98 22.25
CA TRP A 160 -10.26 31.31 22.50
C TRP A 160 -10.37 32.17 21.21
N ILE A 161 -9.39 32.06 20.34
CA ILE A 161 -9.34 32.72 19.02
C ILE A 161 -10.30 32.07 18.02
N ALA A 162 -10.41 30.74 18.02
CA ALA A 162 -11.32 29.99 17.13
C ALA A 162 -12.79 30.25 17.43
N GLY A 163 -13.17 30.58 18.69
CA GLY A 163 -14.52 30.99 19.07
C GLY A 163 -14.92 32.38 18.56
N TRP A 164 -13.97 33.22 18.17
CA TRP A 164 -14.25 34.58 17.73
C TRP A 164 -14.26 34.77 16.19
N PHE A 165 -13.72 33.81 15.43
CA PHE A 165 -13.67 33.86 13.96
C PHE A 165 -14.48 32.74 13.28
N GLY A 166 -15.65 32.42 13.86
CA GLY A 166 -16.60 31.52 13.19
C GLY A 166 -17.23 32.18 11.97
N SER A 167 -16.72 31.93 10.78
CA SER A 167 -17.37 31.91 9.46
C SER A 167 -16.47 32.33 8.27
N GLN A 168 -15.26 31.76 8.17
CA GLN A 168 -14.55 31.79 6.88
C GLN A 168 -14.02 30.37 6.59
N PRO A 169 -14.15 29.86 5.35
CA PRO A 169 -13.55 28.58 5.02
C PRO A 169 -12.02 28.68 5.17
N SER A 170 -11.47 27.95 6.13
CA SER A 170 -10.14 28.13 6.65
C SER A 170 -9.07 27.94 5.56
N GLU A 171 -8.05 28.82 5.58
CA GLU A 171 -6.80 28.66 4.81
C GLU A 171 -6.14 27.29 5.03
N ALA A 172 -6.43 26.60 6.12
CA ALA A 172 -6.00 25.23 6.39
C ALA A 172 -6.50 24.22 5.32
N ALA A 173 -7.71 24.43 4.79
CA ALA A 173 -8.20 23.60 3.67
C ALA A 173 -7.47 23.92 2.34
N ARG A 174 -7.06 25.18 2.14
CA ARG A 174 -6.20 25.56 1.00
C ARG A 174 -4.79 25.02 1.12
N LEU A 175 -4.19 25.04 2.31
CA LEU A 175 -2.87 24.48 2.58
C LEU A 175 -2.87 22.95 2.49
N ALA A 176 -3.91 22.28 2.97
CA ALA A 176 -4.04 20.82 2.81
C ALA A 176 -4.13 20.42 1.32
N ASN A 177 -4.83 21.20 0.50
CA ASN A 177 -4.88 20.96 -0.95
C ASN A 177 -3.55 21.27 -1.66
N LEU A 178 -2.79 22.27 -1.21
CA LEU A 178 -1.46 22.58 -1.77
C LEU A 178 -0.42 21.50 -1.41
N VAL A 179 -0.46 20.97 -0.18
CA VAL A 179 0.40 19.85 0.25
C VAL A 179 0.03 18.58 -0.51
N ALA A 180 -1.26 18.31 -0.72
CA ALA A 180 -1.71 17.19 -1.55
C ALA A 180 -1.25 17.32 -3.02
N LEU A 181 -1.14 18.55 -3.53
CA LEU A 181 -0.61 18.82 -4.88
C LEU A 181 0.89 18.54 -5.00
N GLU A 182 1.67 18.93 -4.00
CA GLU A 182 3.12 18.67 -3.98
C GLU A 182 3.39 17.16 -3.87
N ASP A 183 2.61 16.45 -3.05
CA ASP A 183 2.69 14.99 -2.94
C ASP A 183 2.23 14.29 -4.24
N ILE A 184 1.20 14.82 -4.93
CA ILE A 184 0.76 14.35 -6.25
C ILE A 184 1.85 14.57 -7.30
N ASN A 185 2.53 15.70 -7.30
CA ASN A 185 3.63 15.96 -8.23
C ASN A 185 4.84 15.06 -7.98
N LYS A 186 5.23 14.84 -6.72
CA LYS A 186 6.30 13.88 -6.38
C LYS A 186 5.93 12.43 -6.77
N LEU A 187 4.65 12.05 -6.55
CA LEU A 187 4.15 10.75 -6.98
C LEU A 187 4.15 10.63 -8.52
N ARG A 188 3.83 11.71 -9.21
CA ARG A 188 3.84 11.80 -10.68
C ARG A 188 5.26 11.65 -11.25
N GLU A 189 6.25 12.34 -10.67
CA GLU A 189 7.64 12.21 -11.08
C GLU A 189 8.18 10.80 -10.83
N GLY A 190 7.85 10.21 -9.67
CA GLY A 190 8.18 8.82 -9.35
C GLY A 190 7.53 7.83 -10.31
N LEU A 191 6.23 8.00 -10.60
CA LEU A 191 5.51 7.14 -11.57
C LEU A 191 6.00 7.32 -13.00
N ALA A 192 6.39 8.54 -13.41
CA ALA A 192 6.97 8.78 -14.75
C ALA A 192 8.35 8.13 -14.90
N ALA A 193 9.16 8.13 -13.84
CA ALA A 193 10.44 7.45 -13.82
C ALA A 193 10.27 5.92 -13.85
N GLU A 194 9.33 5.38 -13.09
CA GLU A 194 8.98 3.95 -13.09
C GLU A 194 8.36 3.53 -14.43
N ALA A 195 7.45 4.32 -15.01
CA ALA A 195 6.87 4.05 -16.31
C ALA A 195 7.93 4.00 -17.41
N LYS A 196 8.93 4.91 -17.37
CA LYS A 196 10.04 4.92 -18.31
C LYS A 196 10.94 3.69 -18.17
N LYS A 197 11.18 3.21 -16.95
CA LYS A 197 11.88 1.94 -16.70
C LYS A 197 11.06 0.75 -17.22
N VAL A 198 9.77 0.73 -16.95
CA VAL A 198 8.85 -0.31 -17.44
C VAL A 198 8.80 -0.32 -18.96
N ASP A 199 8.76 0.85 -19.63
CA ASP A 199 8.80 0.93 -21.09
C ASP A 199 10.14 0.45 -21.69
N GLN A 200 11.25 0.70 -21.02
CA GLN A 200 12.56 0.18 -21.42
C GLN A 200 12.67 -1.35 -21.23
N LEU A 201 12.12 -1.88 -20.15
CA LEU A 201 12.07 -3.34 -19.88
C LEU A 201 11.01 -4.03 -20.73
N SER A 202 9.91 -3.36 -21.10
CA SER A 202 8.85 -3.92 -21.95
C SER A 202 9.21 -3.97 -23.44
N ALA A 203 10.15 -3.14 -23.89
CA ALA A 203 10.72 -3.27 -25.23
C ALA A 203 11.49 -4.59 -25.40
N ALA A 204 11.96 -5.19 -24.32
CA ALA A 204 12.60 -6.51 -24.29
C ALA A 204 11.62 -7.67 -24.06
N ASN A 205 10.31 -7.41 -23.92
CA ASN A 205 9.38 -8.44 -23.47
C ASN A 205 7.94 -8.19 -23.96
N GLU A 206 7.52 -8.95 -24.94
CA GLU A 206 6.22 -8.80 -25.59
C GLU A 206 5.01 -9.06 -24.67
N LEU A 207 5.14 -9.96 -23.70
CA LEU A 207 4.02 -10.39 -22.85
C LEU A 207 3.37 -9.26 -22.02
N PRO A 208 4.11 -8.38 -21.31
CA PRO A 208 3.50 -7.27 -20.61
C PRO A 208 2.79 -6.27 -21.53
N ARG A 209 3.32 -6.10 -22.74
CA ARG A 209 2.70 -5.27 -23.77
C ARG A 209 1.42 -5.91 -24.28
N GLU A 210 1.43 -7.21 -24.52
CA GLU A 210 0.23 -7.96 -24.93
C GLU A 210 -0.85 -7.88 -23.82
N VAL A 211 -0.49 -8.13 -22.56
CA VAL A 211 -1.41 -8.01 -21.42
C VAL A 211 -2.02 -6.61 -21.37
N ARG A 212 -1.22 -5.56 -21.55
CA ARG A 212 -1.71 -4.18 -21.55
C ARG A 212 -2.71 -3.92 -22.68
N THR A 213 -2.33 -4.27 -23.91
CA THR A 213 -3.11 -3.91 -25.10
C THR A 213 -4.34 -4.78 -25.30
N LYS A 214 -4.28 -6.07 -24.91
CA LYS A 214 -5.33 -7.04 -25.15
C LYS A 214 -6.31 -7.15 -23.96
N TRP A 215 -5.79 -7.10 -22.74
CA TRP A 215 -6.58 -7.41 -21.56
C TRP A 215 -6.83 -6.21 -20.64
N GLY A 216 -6.02 -5.14 -20.74
CA GLY A 216 -6.13 -3.98 -19.85
C GLY A 216 -7.51 -3.32 -19.84
N LEU A 217 -8.23 -3.31 -20.97
CA LEU A 217 -9.59 -2.76 -21.05
C LEU A 217 -10.63 -3.60 -20.28
N GLY A 218 -10.33 -4.85 -19.98
CA GLY A 218 -11.19 -5.73 -19.17
C GLY A 218 -10.93 -5.64 -17.66
N VAL A 219 -10.03 -4.76 -17.22
CA VAL A 219 -9.71 -4.54 -15.80
C VAL A 219 -10.31 -3.22 -15.34
N CYS A 220 -11.11 -3.23 -14.28
CA CYS A 220 -11.82 -2.06 -13.78
C CYS A 220 -11.31 -1.58 -12.43
N LEU A 221 -11.41 -0.28 -12.20
CA LEU A 221 -11.36 0.33 -10.87
C LEU A 221 -12.70 0.07 -10.19
N ILE A 222 -12.67 -0.49 -8.99
CA ILE A 222 -13.82 -0.56 -8.09
C ILE A 222 -13.71 0.59 -7.11
N HIS A 223 -14.79 1.35 -6.96
CA HIS A 223 -14.91 2.43 -5.99
C HIS A 223 -16.14 2.20 -5.14
N GLY A 224 -15.97 2.18 -3.83
CA GLY A 224 -17.04 1.97 -2.87
C GLY A 224 -17.03 3.00 -1.74
N ILE A 225 -18.23 3.40 -1.32
CA ILE A 225 -18.47 4.17 -0.12
C ILE A 225 -19.47 3.37 0.72
N VAL A 226 -19.04 2.98 1.92
CA VAL A 226 -19.86 2.23 2.88
C VAL A 226 -20.35 3.18 3.96
N GLY A 227 -21.65 3.22 4.14
CA GLY A 227 -22.30 3.80 5.29
C GLY A 227 -22.71 2.73 6.30
N MET A 228 -23.03 3.14 7.51
CA MET A 228 -23.50 2.28 8.59
C MET A 228 -24.86 2.78 9.07
N LYS A 229 -25.81 1.88 9.30
CA LYS A 229 -27.15 2.21 9.82
C LYS A 229 -27.48 1.34 11.02
N ASP A 230 -28.17 1.92 11.98
CA ASP A 230 -28.68 1.21 13.15
C ASP A 230 -29.94 0.35 12.83
N ALA A 231 -30.50 -0.26 13.87
CA ALA A 231 -31.71 -1.08 13.74
C ALA A 231 -32.97 -0.29 13.36
N SER A 232 -32.97 1.05 13.56
CA SER A 232 -34.07 1.95 13.15
C SER A 232 -33.93 2.39 11.69
N GLY A 233 -32.77 2.13 11.07
CA GLY A 233 -32.42 2.57 9.73
C GLY A 233 -31.74 3.95 9.71
N GLU A 234 -31.47 4.56 10.87
CA GLU A 234 -30.76 5.84 10.97
C GLU A 234 -29.28 5.62 10.63
N VAL A 235 -28.74 6.54 9.80
CA VAL A 235 -27.34 6.46 9.36
C VAL A 235 -26.42 6.99 10.47
N ALA A 236 -25.39 6.22 10.79
CA ALA A 236 -24.35 6.62 11.72
C ALA A 236 -23.72 7.95 11.29
N GLN A 237 -23.45 8.81 12.25
CA GLN A 237 -22.81 10.11 12.03
C GLN A 237 -21.38 10.11 12.56
N ASN A 238 -20.54 10.92 11.94
CA ASN A 238 -19.19 11.21 12.43
C ASN A 238 -19.25 12.34 13.48
N GLU A 239 -18.10 12.72 14.04
CA GLU A 239 -17.98 13.77 15.06
C GLU A 239 -18.43 15.18 14.57
N SER A 240 -18.61 15.37 13.28
CA SER A 240 -19.08 16.63 12.66
C SER A 240 -20.54 16.57 12.28
N GLU A 241 -21.31 15.62 12.82
CA GLU A 241 -22.75 15.40 12.51
C GLU A 241 -23.02 15.13 11.02
N GLN A 242 -21.99 14.70 10.27
CA GLN A 242 -22.15 14.27 8.89
C GLN A 242 -22.31 12.75 8.83
N PRO A 243 -22.99 12.19 7.81
CA PRO A 243 -23.05 10.76 7.62
C PRO A 243 -21.66 10.12 7.68
N PHE A 244 -21.56 9.03 8.42
CA PHE A 244 -20.33 8.24 8.45
C PHE A 244 -20.13 7.57 7.07
N GLU A 245 -18.99 7.82 6.45
CA GLU A 245 -18.61 7.26 5.17
C GLU A 245 -17.22 6.65 5.24
N PHE A 246 -17.14 5.36 4.87
CA PHE A 246 -15.89 4.65 4.68
C PHE A 246 -15.66 4.46 3.19
N GLU A 247 -14.76 5.27 2.63
CA GLU A 247 -14.45 5.30 1.21
C GLU A 247 -13.19 4.48 0.92
N TYR A 248 -13.25 3.66 -0.14
CA TYR A 248 -12.14 2.79 -0.53
C TYR A 248 -12.13 2.53 -2.04
N SER A 249 -11.02 1.95 -2.52
CA SER A 249 -10.91 1.48 -3.90
C SER A 249 -10.30 0.09 -3.96
N GLY A 250 -10.65 -0.63 -5.01
CA GLY A 250 -10.12 -1.94 -5.37
C GLY A 250 -10.02 -2.11 -6.87
N THR A 251 -9.65 -3.29 -7.29
CA THR A 251 -9.57 -3.70 -8.69
C THR A 251 -10.49 -4.87 -8.95
N GLY A 252 -11.06 -4.95 -10.14
CA GLY A 252 -11.78 -6.12 -10.64
C GLY A 252 -11.42 -6.40 -12.09
N PHE A 253 -11.78 -7.57 -12.59
CA PHE A 253 -11.57 -7.94 -13.98
C PHE A 253 -12.67 -8.83 -14.54
N LEU A 254 -13.01 -8.60 -15.79
CA LEU A 254 -14.10 -9.26 -16.49
C LEU A 254 -13.68 -10.63 -17.02
N VAL A 255 -14.48 -11.67 -16.71
CA VAL A 255 -14.18 -13.05 -17.11
C VAL A 255 -15.33 -13.75 -17.88
N GLY A 256 -16.53 -13.24 -17.79
CA GLY A 256 -17.71 -13.86 -18.37
C GLY A 256 -18.53 -12.91 -19.24
N ALA A 257 -19.04 -13.42 -20.38
CA ALA A 257 -19.97 -12.68 -21.23
C ALA A 257 -21.31 -12.40 -20.54
N ASP A 258 -21.62 -13.10 -19.46
CA ASP A 258 -22.75 -12.87 -18.56
C ASP A 258 -22.53 -11.68 -17.60
N GLY A 259 -21.43 -10.96 -17.76
CA GLY A 259 -21.05 -9.83 -16.93
C GLY A 259 -20.27 -10.19 -15.66
N ALA A 260 -19.79 -11.43 -15.53
CA ALA A 260 -19.05 -11.87 -14.37
C ALA A 260 -17.71 -11.13 -14.25
N VAL A 261 -17.54 -10.39 -13.15
CA VAL A 261 -16.32 -9.68 -12.75
C VAL A 261 -15.79 -10.33 -11.48
N VAL A 262 -14.49 -10.61 -11.47
CA VAL A 262 -13.77 -11.19 -10.34
C VAL A 262 -13.07 -10.08 -9.55
N THR A 263 -13.05 -10.21 -8.24
CA THR A 263 -12.32 -9.35 -7.30
C THR A 263 -12.04 -10.09 -5.99
N ASN A 264 -11.50 -9.43 -4.98
CA ASN A 264 -11.38 -10.00 -3.64
C ASN A 264 -12.66 -9.82 -2.83
N ARG A 265 -12.86 -10.70 -1.84
CA ARG A 265 -13.97 -10.63 -0.87
C ARG A 265 -13.89 -9.32 -0.06
N HIS A 266 -12.70 -8.94 0.42
CA HIS A 266 -12.54 -7.72 1.19
C HIS A 266 -12.84 -6.43 0.39
N VAL A 267 -12.87 -6.50 -0.95
CA VAL A 267 -13.27 -5.38 -1.82
C VAL A 267 -14.80 -5.25 -1.90
N VAL A 268 -15.53 -6.34 -1.84
CA VAL A 268 -17.00 -6.34 -1.91
C VAL A 268 -17.68 -6.42 -0.53
N ALA A 269 -16.91 -6.73 0.50
CA ALA A 269 -17.37 -6.77 1.90
C ALA A 269 -16.29 -6.18 2.83
N PRO A 270 -15.92 -4.88 2.66
CA PRO A 270 -14.82 -4.29 3.41
C PRO A 270 -15.06 -4.26 4.92
N TRP A 271 -16.30 -4.29 5.37
CA TRP A 271 -16.66 -4.33 6.78
C TRP A 271 -16.23 -5.61 7.50
N GLU A 272 -15.98 -6.71 6.77
CA GLU A 272 -15.46 -7.94 7.39
C GLU A 272 -13.96 -7.84 7.75
N TYR A 273 -13.24 -6.90 7.14
CA TYR A 273 -11.77 -6.78 7.21
C TYR A 273 -11.28 -5.48 7.83
N SER A 274 -12.09 -4.41 7.80
CA SER A 274 -11.68 -3.10 8.31
C SER A 274 -11.78 -3.01 9.83
N GLU A 275 -10.66 -2.69 10.48
CA GLU A 275 -10.63 -2.43 11.91
C GLU A 275 -11.46 -1.20 12.30
N ASP A 276 -11.60 -0.22 11.40
CA ASP A 276 -12.34 1.01 11.64
C ASP A 276 -13.86 0.77 11.70
N LEU A 277 -14.35 -0.28 11.03
CA LEU A 277 -15.78 -0.62 11.00
C LEU A 277 -16.20 -1.59 12.11
N LYS A 278 -15.28 -2.34 12.71
CA LYS A 278 -15.56 -3.31 13.76
C LYS A 278 -16.31 -2.74 14.97
N PRO A 279 -15.97 -1.54 15.51
CA PRO A 279 -16.70 -0.97 16.62
C PRO A 279 -18.18 -0.70 16.33
N LEU A 280 -18.49 -0.23 15.11
CA LEU A 280 -19.86 0.04 14.68
C LEU A 280 -20.64 -1.27 14.48
N LEU A 281 -20.01 -2.30 13.89
CA LEU A 281 -20.63 -3.63 13.78
C LEU A 281 -20.91 -4.24 15.16
N ALA A 282 -19.97 -4.12 16.11
CA ALA A 282 -20.14 -4.59 17.48
C ALA A 282 -21.26 -3.82 18.23
N ALA A 283 -21.50 -2.56 17.87
CA ALA A 283 -22.61 -1.75 18.38
C ALA A 283 -23.96 -2.05 17.70
N GLY A 284 -24.01 -3.01 16.78
CA GLY A 284 -25.23 -3.46 16.11
C GLY A 284 -25.60 -2.69 14.83
N TYR A 285 -24.69 -1.83 14.34
CA TYR A 285 -24.90 -1.20 13.05
C TYR A 285 -24.73 -2.18 11.91
N THR A 286 -25.47 -1.95 10.82
CA THR A 286 -25.40 -2.75 9.60
C THR A 286 -24.81 -1.94 8.44
N PRO A 287 -23.86 -2.50 7.67
CA PRO A 287 -23.26 -1.81 6.54
C PRO A 287 -24.21 -1.71 5.35
N PHE A 288 -24.09 -0.65 4.58
CA PHE A 288 -24.72 -0.52 3.27
C PHE A 288 -23.81 0.27 2.34
N PHE A 289 -23.93 0.06 1.03
CA PHE A 289 -23.25 0.88 0.04
C PHE A 289 -24.08 2.12 -0.27
N SER A 290 -23.52 3.32 0.00
CA SER A 290 -24.04 4.57 -0.53
C SER A 290 -23.54 4.81 -1.96
N HIS A 291 -22.37 4.25 -2.30
CA HIS A 291 -21.81 4.23 -3.65
C HIS A 291 -21.03 2.95 -3.89
N PHE A 292 -21.27 2.28 -5.03
CA PHE A 292 -20.55 1.07 -5.38
C PHE A 292 -20.50 0.92 -6.89
N THR A 293 -19.32 1.11 -7.51
CA THR A 293 -19.18 1.19 -8.96
C THR A 293 -17.92 0.47 -9.47
N SER A 294 -18.03 -0.01 -10.73
CA SER A 294 -16.91 -0.45 -11.57
C SER A 294 -16.69 0.56 -12.67
N THR A 295 -15.44 0.99 -12.85
CA THR A 295 -15.05 1.88 -13.95
C THR A 295 -13.99 1.19 -14.80
N PHE A 296 -14.36 0.78 -16.00
CA PHE A 296 -13.43 0.25 -16.99
C PHE A 296 -12.76 1.41 -17.76
N PRO A 297 -11.57 1.21 -18.33
CA PRO A 297 -10.97 2.18 -19.25
C PRO A 297 -11.98 2.59 -20.34
N ASP A 298 -12.02 3.88 -20.65
CA ASP A 298 -12.87 4.47 -21.69
C ASP A 298 -14.39 4.22 -21.50
N ARG A 299 -14.83 3.92 -20.27
CA ARG A 299 -16.24 3.67 -19.93
C ARG A 299 -16.67 4.51 -18.73
N ALA A 300 -17.90 5.00 -18.76
CA ALA A 300 -18.51 5.62 -17.59
C ALA A 300 -18.58 4.62 -16.40
N PRO A 301 -18.58 5.11 -15.14
CA PRO A 301 -18.78 4.27 -13.98
C PRO A 301 -20.09 3.48 -14.09
N ILE A 302 -20.04 2.17 -13.83
CA ILE A 302 -21.16 1.25 -13.86
C ILE A 302 -21.50 0.86 -12.41
N SER A 303 -22.72 1.06 -11.97
CA SER A 303 -23.17 0.66 -10.64
C SER A 303 -23.11 -0.87 -10.48
N ILE A 304 -22.60 -1.30 -9.33
CA ILE A 304 -22.59 -2.71 -8.92
C ILE A 304 -23.81 -2.92 -8.01
N GLU A 305 -24.66 -3.87 -8.38
CA GLU A 305 -25.77 -4.30 -7.54
C GLU A 305 -25.26 -5.21 -6.43
N PRO A 306 -25.37 -4.83 -5.14
CA PRO A 306 -24.87 -5.66 -4.02
C PRO A 306 -25.46 -7.07 -4.03
N GLY A 307 -26.70 -7.24 -4.45
CA GLY A 307 -27.37 -8.54 -4.59
C GLY A 307 -26.77 -9.46 -5.66
N SER A 308 -25.94 -8.93 -6.58
CA SER A 308 -25.23 -9.73 -7.59
C SER A 308 -23.95 -10.37 -7.08
N VAL A 309 -23.47 -9.95 -5.89
CA VAL A 309 -22.21 -10.43 -5.30
C VAL A 309 -22.35 -11.88 -4.84
N ARG A 310 -21.36 -12.68 -5.17
CA ARG A 310 -21.18 -14.06 -4.71
C ARG A 310 -19.81 -14.18 -4.06
N MET A 311 -19.78 -14.76 -2.89
CA MET A 311 -18.57 -15.03 -2.10
C MET A 311 -18.55 -16.50 -1.68
N ARG A 312 -17.37 -17.05 -1.43
CA ARG A 312 -17.22 -18.40 -0.89
C ARG A 312 -17.56 -18.43 0.61
N SER A 313 -18.06 -19.57 1.07
CA SER A 313 -18.39 -19.78 2.49
C SER A 313 -17.14 -20.08 3.37
N ASP A 314 -16.04 -20.52 2.74
CA ASP A 314 -14.80 -20.94 3.41
C ASP A 314 -13.82 -19.79 3.71
N GLN A 315 -14.27 -18.53 3.63
CA GLN A 315 -13.48 -17.34 3.91
C GLN A 315 -12.29 -17.09 2.96
N ILE A 316 -12.15 -17.86 1.89
CA ILE A 316 -11.16 -17.55 0.84
C ILE A 316 -11.49 -16.17 0.25
N ASP A 317 -10.46 -15.32 0.16
CA ASP A 317 -10.63 -13.91 -0.20
C ASP A 317 -10.79 -13.70 -1.71
N VAL A 318 -11.84 -14.28 -2.26
CA VAL A 318 -12.28 -14.11 -3.65
C VAL A 318 -13.79 -13.93 -3.72
N ALA A 319 -14.23 -13.09 -4.63
CA ALA A 319 -15.62 -12.81 -4.91
C ALA A 319 -15.85 -12.60 -6.40
N ILE A 320 -17.10 -12.77 -6.82
CA ILE A 320 -17.58 -12.35 -8.14
C ILE A 320 -18.83 -11.49 -7.97
N TYR A 321 -19.04 -10.57 -8.88
CA TYR A 321 -20.32 -9.88 -9.07
C TYR A 321 -20.66 -9.84 -10.55
N ARG A 322 -21.91 -9.51 -10.88
CA ARG A 322 -22.35 -9.45 -12.27
C ARG A 322 -22.82 -8.06 -12.66
N LEU A 323 -22.30 -7.60 -13.76
CA LEU A 323 -22.77 -6.40 -14.45
C LEU A 323 -23.73 -6.79 -15.56
N LEU A 324 -24.61 -5.87 -15.95
CA LEU A 324 -25.48 -6.10 -17.09
C LEU A 324 -24.66 -6.31 -18.37
N PRO A 325 -24.88 -7.39 -19.15
CA PRO A 325 -24.10 -7.68 -20.37
C PRO A 325 -24.09 -6.54 -21.40
N SER A 326 -25.15 -5.76 -21.46
CA SER A 326 -25.24 -4.60 -22.36
C SER A 326 -24.21 -3.50 -22.04
N LEU A 327 -23.78 -3.37 -20.76
CA LEU A 327 -22.85 -2.35 -20.30
C LEU A 327 -21.37 -2.74 -20.52
N ILE A 328 -21.11 -4.04 -20.75
CA ILE A 328 -19.75 -4.59 -20.91
C ILE A 328 -19.43 -4.99 -22.35
N THR A 329 -20.36 -4.73 -23.28
CA THR A 329 -20.20 -5.08 -24.70
C THR A 329 -18.91 -4.51 -25.28
N GLY A 330 -18.12 -5.38 -25.94
CA GLY A 330 -16.84 -5.00 -26.57
C GLY A 330 -15.65 -4.96 -25.60
N LEU A 331 -15.84 -5.19 -24.31
CA LEU A 331 -14.72 -5.36 -23.38
C LEU A 331 -14.12 -6.77 -23.51
N PRO A 332 -12.79 -6.94 -23.38
CA PRO A 332 -12.15 -8.24 -23.43
C PRO A 332 -12.48 -9.07 -22.18
N LEU A 333 -12.75 -10.33 -22.40
CA LEU A 333 -12.90 -11.33 -21.32
C LEU A 333 -11.52 -11.92 -21.02
N LEU A 334 -11.05 -11.79 -19.78
CA LEU A 334 -9.73 -12.27 -19.42
C LEU A 334 -9.70 -13.80 -19.34
N PRO A 335 -8.72 -14.45 -20.00
CA PRO A 335 -8.62 -15.90 -19.99
C PRO A 335 -8.11 -16.39 -18.63
N LEU A 336 -8.82 -17.30 -18.01
CA LEU A 336 -8.41 -17.93 -16.76
C LEU A 336 -7.55 -19.16 -17.05
N HIS A 337 -6.49 -19.35 -16.28
CA HIS A 337 -5.66 -20.55 -16.35
C HIS A 337 -6.46 -21.77 -15.89
N VAL A 338 -6.22 -22.89 -16.59
CA VAL A 338 -6.81 -24.20 -16.28
C VAL A 338 -5.68 -25.19 -16.07
N GLY A 339 -5.59 -25.80 -14.91
CA GLY A 339 -4.59 -26.78 -14.61
C GLY A 339 -3.89 -26.57 -13.27
N SER A 340 -2.85 -27.37 -13.00
CA SER A 340 -2.06 -27.26 -11.78
C SER A 340 -1.19 -25.99 -11.79
N LEU A 341 -1.06 -25.35 -10.64
CA LEU A 341 -0.19 -24.20 -10.43
C LEU A 341 1.22 -24.61 -9.96
N GLU A 342 1.48 -25.92 -9.75
CA GLU A 342 2.76 -26.42 -9.23
C GLU A 342 3.97 -26.12 -10.13
N SER A 343 3.74 -25.93 -11.43
CA SER A 343 4.80 -25.62 -12.40
C SER A 343 5.05 -24.12 -12.57
N LEU A 344 4.38 -23.26 -11.82
CA LEU A 344 4.48 -21.81 -11.94
C LEU A 344 5.67 -21.16 -11.20
N PRO A 345 6.25 -21.70 -10.11
CA PRO A 345 7.43 -21.12 -9.50
C PRO A 345 8.54 -20.86 -10.54
N ASP A 346 9.29 -19.76 -10.32
CA ASP A 346 10.31 -19.21 -11.22
C ASP A 346 9.77 -18.61 -12.54
N GLN A 347 8.47 -18.70 -12.80
CA GLN A 347 7.84 -18.04 -13.93
C GLN A 347 7.47 -16.59 -13.61
N ARG A 348 7.16 -15.84 -14.66
CA ARG A 348 6.73 -14.44 -14.53
C ARG A 348 5.36 -14.31 -13.92
N ALA A 349 5.21 -13.29 -13.08
CA ALA A 349 3.94 -12.75 -12.63
C ALA A 349 3.75 -11.34 -13.19
N ILE A 350 2.63 -11.08 -13.86
CA ILE A 350 2.26 -9.74 -14.33
C ILE A 350 0.97 -9.36 -13.62
N VAL A 351 1.04 -8.35 -12.77
CA VAL A 351 -0.11 -7.84 -12.00
C VAL A 351 -0.68 -6.62 -12.70
N VAL A 352 -1.99 -6.61 -12.89
CA VAL A 352 -2.72 -5.48 -13.50
C VAL A 352 -3.75 -4.97 -12.51
N GLY A 353 -3.79 -3.65 -12.28
CA GLY A 353 -4.74 -3.08 -11.33
C GLY A 353 -4.61 -1.58 -11.14
N TYR A 354 -5.23 -1.10 -10.08
CA TYR A 354 -5.26 0.31 -9.71
C TYR A 354 -4.59 0.56 -8.35
N PRO A 355 -3.27 0.27 -8.22
CA PRO A 355 -2.55 0.49 -6.96
C PRO A 355 -2.64 1.96 -6.56
N THR A 356 -2.81 2.24 -5.25
CA THR A 356 -3.12 3.55 -4.69
C THR A 356 -4.42 4.20 -5.21
N GLY A 357 -5.24 3.44 -5.96
CA GLY A 357 -6.56 3.89 -6.40
C GLY A 357 -6.55 5.23 -7.13
N LEU A 358 -7.37 6.17 -6.69
CA LEU A 358 -7.53 7.48 -7.31
C LEU A 358 -6.24 8.32 -7.31
N SER A 359 -5.39 8.20 -6.29
CA SER A 359 -4.13 8.96 -6.22
C SER A 359 -3.19 8.66 -7.39
N ALA A 360 -3.11 7.38 -7.80
CA ALA A 360 -2.31 7.01 -8.97
C ALA A 360 -2.92 7.51 -10.28
N LEU A 361 -4.25 7.50 -10.40
CA LEU A 361 -4.94 8.04 -11.57
C LEU A 361 -4.68 9.54 -11.71
N LEU A 362 -4.84 10.30 -10.63
CA LEU A 362 -4.56 11.74 -10.62
C LEU A 362 -3.10 12.06 -10.94
N ALA A 363 -2.16 11.23 -10.45
CA ALA A 363 -0.75 11.41 -10.74
C ALA A 363 -0.40 11.15 -12.23
N LYS A 364 -1.15 10.30 -12.91
CA LYS A 364 -0.99 10.00 -14.35
C LYS A 364 -1.78 10.95 -15.25
N ALA A 365 -2.87 11.53 -14.76
CA ALA A 365 -3.79 12.34 -15.54
C ALA A 365 -3.14 13.62 -16.10
N ALA A 366 -3.64 14.09 -17.21
CA ALA A 366 -3.19 15.33 -17.82
C ALA A 366 -3.31 16.52 -16.86
N PRO A 367 -2.30 17.42 -16.79
CA PRO A 367 -2.33 18.57 -15.88
C PRO A 367 -3.59 19.43 -15.97
N ALA A 368 -4.13 19.59 -17.17
CA ALA A 368 -5.35 20.34 -17.40
C ALA A 368 -6.58 19.70 -16.74
N VAL A 369 -6.67 18.37 -16.75
CA VAL A 369 -7.75 17.61 -16.10
C VAL A 369 -7.63 17.76 -14.58
N VAL A 370 -6.44 17.60 -14.03
CA VAL A 370 -6.18 17.77 -12.58
C VAL A 370 -6.53 19.19 -12.12
N ALA A 371 -6.12 20.22 -12.87
CA ALA A 371 -6.43 21.61 -12.55
C ALA A 371 -7.95 21.90 -12.57
N ALA A 372 -8.69 21.33 -13.52
CA ALA A 372 -10.14 21.45 -13.58
C ALA A 372 -10.82 20.82 -12.36
N LEU A 373 -10.39 19.61 -11.96
CA LEU A 373 -10.92 18.91 -10.79
C LEU A 373 -10.71 19.66 -9.49
N GLN A 374 -9.54 20.29 -9.33
CA GLN A 374 -9.23 21.12 -8.16
C GLN A 374 -10.08 22.36 -8.06
N LYS A 375 -10.35 23.02 -9.19
CA LYS A 375 -11.18 24.23 -9.24
C LYS A 375 -12.61 23.96 -8.79
N GLU A 376 -13.13 22.77 -9.05
CA GLU A 376 -14.53 22.41 -8.78
C GLU A 376 -14.75 21.83 -7.37
N ARG A 377 -13.72 21.63 -6.55
CA ARG A 377 -13.84 20.95 -5.23
C ARG A 377 -14.62 19.64 -5.33
N ALA A 378 -14.35 18.86 -6.38
CA ALA A 378 -15.07 17.65 -6.69
C ALA A 378 -14.88 16.60 -5.57
N ASN A 379 -15.95 15.90 -5.21
CA ASN A 379 -15.86 14.69 -4.42
C ASN A 379 -15.28 13.53 -5.28
N MET A 380 -14.88 12.43 -4.66
CA MET A 380 -14.20 11.32 -5.33
C MET A 380 -15.04 10.70 -6.46
N THR A 381 -16.33 10.57 -6.27
CA THR A 381 -17.27 10.05 -7.28
C THR A 381 -17.25 10.91 -8.55
N LEU A 382 -17.33 12.23 -8.40
CA LEU A 382 -17.26 13.16 -9.53
C LEU A 382 -15.86 13.17 -10.18
N VAL A 383 -14.80 13.05 -9.37
CA VAL A 383 -13.43 12.93 -9.87
C VAL A 383 -13.27 11.71 -10.76
N ILE A 384 -13.75 10.53 -10.33
CA ILE A 384 -13.68 9.30 -11.14
C ILE A 384 -14.49 9.45 -12.43
N ALA A 385 -15.68 10.00 -12.37
CA ALA A 385 -16.51 10.21 -13.55
C ALA A 385 -15.82 11.14 -14.58
N LYS A 386 -15.15 12.20 -14.12
CA LYS A 386 -14.41 13.11 -15.01
C LYS A 386 -13.13 12.50 -15.56
N LEU A 387 -12.36 11.78 -14.74
CA LEU A 387 -11.20 11.04 -15.21
C LEU A 387 -11.61 10.02 -16.27
N SER A 388 -12.73 9.33 -16.04
CA SER A 388 -13.30 8.40 -17.02
C SER A 388 -13.67 9.09 -18.33
N SER A 389 -14.40 10.20 -18.27
CA SER A 389 -14.79 10.96 -19.47
C SER A 389 -13.60 11.55 -20.22
N ALA A 390 -12.47 11.75 -19.56
CA ALA A 390 -11.22 12.22 -20.16
C ALA A 390 -10.33 11.08 -20.68
N GLY A 391 -10.73 9.80 -20.55
CA GLY A 391 -9.92 8.65 -20.93
C GLY A 391 -8.70 8.40 -20.04
N GLU A 392 -8.71 8.96 -18.82
CA GLU A 392 -7.57 8.89 -17.88
C GLU A 392 -7.65 7.70 -16.90
N VAL A 393 -8.73 6.91 -16.96
CA VAL A 393 -8.87 5.70 -16.15
C VAL A 393 -8.17 4.54 -16.87
N SER A 394 -6.94 4.24 -16.45
CA SER A 394 -6.16 3.13 -17.01
C SER A 394 -5.41 2.37 -15.92
N PRO A 395 -5.40 1.01 -15.96
CA PRO A 395 -4.71 0.23 -14.95
C PRO A 395 -3.18 0.38 -15.05
N THR A 396 -2.52 0.16 -13.93
CA THR A 396 -1.06 0.02 -13.84
C THR A 396 -0.71 -1.43 -14.03
N ILE A 397 0.41 -1.69 -14.69
CA ILE A 397 0.97 -3.03 -14.88
C ILE A 397 2.32 -3.07 -14.18
N THR A 398 2.50 -4.06 -13.32
CA THR A 398 3.75 -4.39 -12.66
C THR A 398 4.14 -5.82 -12.99
N GLN A 399 5.40 -6.16 -12.87
CA GLN A 399 5.88 -7.52 -13.14
C GLN A 399 6.89 -7.97 -12.09
N GLY A 400 6.94 -9.27 -11.90
CA GLY A 400 7.85 -9.95 -11.00
C GLY A 400 7.95 -11.41 -11.34
N ILE A 401 8.41 -12.21 -10.37
CA ILE A 401 8.60 -13.64 -10.46
C ILE A 401 7.72 -14.32 -9.41
N ILE A 402 7.15 -15.46 -9.75
CA ILE A 402 6.43 -16.33 -8.84
C ILE A 402 7.46 -17.06 -7.99
N SER A 403 7.42 -16.83 -6.68
CA SER A 403 8.35 -17.44 -5.73
C SER A 403 7.84 -18.78 -5.22
N ASP A 404 6.50 -18.95 -5.11
CA ASP A 404 5.90 -20.17 -4.58
C ASP A 404 4.43 -20.30 -5.04
N ALA A 405 3.98 -21.56 -5.15
CA ALA A 405 2.61 -21.93 -5.50
C ALA A 405 2.03 -22.88 -4.44
N LEU A 406 1.34 -22.33 -3.47
CA LEU A 406 0.67 -23.07 -2.39
C LEU A 406 -0.79 -23.33 -2.75
N PRO A 407 -1.48 -24.29 -2.11
CA PRO A 407 -2.87 -24.59 -2.42
C PRO A 407 -3.83 -23.39 -2.36
N GLU A 408 -3.61 -22.48 -1.41
CA GLU A 408 -4.49 -21.31 -1.19
C GLU A 408 -3.81 -19.96 -1.52
N LYS A 409 -2.53 -19.97 -1.89
CA LYS A 409 -1.75 -18.75 -2.10
C LYS A 409 -0.71 -18.93 -3.19
N LEU A 410 -0.67 -17.98 -4.12
CA LEU A 410 0.42 -17.81 -5.05
C LEU A 410 1.29 -16.65 -4.56
N VAL A 411 2.57 -16.89 -4.33
CA VAL A 411 3.52 -15.88 -3.81
C VAL A 411 4.37 -15.34 -4.95
N TYR A 412 4.52 -14.03 -5.05
CA TYR A 412 5.31 -13.35 -6.10
C TYR A 412 5.84 -12.00 -5.61
N ASP A 413 6.86 -11.47 -6.28
CA ASP A 413 7.53 -10.22 -5.94
C ASP A 413 7.11 -9.02 -6.83
N ALA A 414 6.11 -9.20 -7.73
CA ALA A 414 5.56 -8.11 -8.53
C ALA A 414 5.01 -6.99 -7.62
N PRO A 415 5.47 -5.74 -7.74
CA PRO A 415 5.04 -4.66 -6.86
C PRO A 415 3.53 -4.40 -6.95
N THR A 416 2.89 -4.33 -5.79
CA THR A 416 1.48 -3.93 -5.65
C THR A 416 1.26 -3.15 -4.36
N THR A 417 0.12 -2.50 -4.21
CA THR A 417 -0.26 -1.76 -3.00
C THR A 417 -1.78 -1.76 -2.85
N HIS A 418 -2.31 -1.07 -1.82
CA HIS A 418 -3.74 -0.86 -1.63
C HIS A 418 -4.40 -0.34 -2.92
N GLY A 419 -5.59 -0.84 -3.23
CA GLY A 419 -6.30 -0.57 -4.49
C GLY A 419 -5.95 -1.55 -5.62
N GLY A 420 -4.76 -2.19 -5.58
CA GLY A 420 -4.41 -3.29 -6.48
C GLY A 420 -5.10 -4.61 -6.15
N SER A 421 -5.66 -4.74 -4.94
CA SER A 421 -6.43 -5.91 -4.50
C SER A 421 -7.60 -6.21 -5.44
N GLY A 422 -7.79 -7.48 -5.79
CA GLY A 422 -8.79 -7.93 -6.75
C GLY A 422 -8.34 -7.89 -8.21
N GLY A 423 -7.14 -7.38 -8.49
CA GLY A 423 -6.58 -7.36 -9.84
C GLY A 423 -6.11 -8.73 -10.34
N PRO A 424 -6.11 -8.98 -11.66
CA PRO A 424 -5.61 -10.23 -12.22
C PRO A 424 -4.09 -10.31 -12.13
N VAL A 425 -3.58 -11.49 -11.79
CA VAL A 425 -2.18 -11.87 -11.90
C VAL A 425 -2.06 -12.82 -13.10
N PHE A 426 -1.34 -12.41 -14.13
CA PHE A 426 -1.09 -13.22 -15.32
C PHE A 426 0.19 -14.02 -15.17
N GLY A 427 0.14 -15.27 -15.61
CA GLY A 427 1.31 -16.13 -15.76
C GLY A 427 2.05 -15.94 -17.09
N GLY A 428 3.11 -16.69 -17.29
CA GLY A 428 3.94 -16.66 -18.51
C GLY A 428 3.19 -17.05 -19.79
N ASP A 429 2.07 -17.75 -19.67
CA ASP A 429 1.17 -18.14 -20.77
C ASP A 429 0.13 -17.06 -21.14
N GLY A 430 0.16 -15.91 -20.49
CA GLY A 430 -0.78 -14.82 -20.73
C GLY A 430 -2.19 -15.07 -20.20
N LYS A 431 -2.38 -16.02 -19.31
CA LYS A 431 -3.65 -16.29 -18.63
C LYS A 431 -3.59 -15.86 -17.18
N VAL A 432 -4.74 -15.56 -16.60
CA VAL A 432 -4.87 -15.23 -15.19
C VAL A 432 -4.68 -16.47 -14.34
N ILE A 433 -3.68 -16.47 -13.48
CA ILE A 433 -3.31 -17.57 -12.57
C ILE A 433 -3.77 -17.32 -11.14
N ALA A 434 -3.95 -16.05 -10.74
CA ALA A 434 -4.41 -15.68 -9.41
C ALA A 434 -5.13 -14.32 -9.41
N VAL A 435 -5.83 -14.04 -8.32
CA VAL A 435 -6.41 -12.73 -7.96
C VAL A 435 -5.46 -12.08 -6.95
N ASN A 436 -4.88 -10.94 -7.28
CA ASN A 436 -3.97 -10.21 -6.40
C ASN A 436 -4.70 -9.85 -5.09
N HIS A 437 -4.12 -10.24 -3.95
CA HIS A 437 -4.78 -10.02 -2.66
C HIS A 437 -4.17 -8.84 -1.92
N ALA A 438 -2.96 -8.97 -1.42
CA ALA A 438 -2.36 -7.98 -0.53
C ALA A 438 -0.84 -8.13 -0.42
N ILE A 439 -0.26 -7.13 0.24
CA ILE A 439 1.13 -7.12 0.67
C ILE A 439 1.27 -8.03 1.90
N LEU A 440 2.23 -8.91 1.91
CA LEU A 440 2.59 -9.69 3.10
C LEU A 440 3.18 -8.74 4.15
N GLN A 441 2.38 -8.37 5.14
CA GLN A 441 2.84 -7.50 6.23
C GLN A 441 4.01 -8.19 6.97
N GLY A 442 5.14 -7.49 7.06
CA GLY A 442 6.35 -7.99 7.71
C GLY A 442 7.35 -8.68 6.79
N PHE A 443 7.04 -8.89 5.51
CA PHE A 443 7.96 -9.40 4.50
C PHE A 443 7.93 -8.49 3.27
N GLY A 444 8.72 -7.41 3.31
CA GLY A 444 8.74 -6.35 2.30
C GLY A 444 9.36 -6.73 0.95
N GLY A 445 8.96 -7.82 0.35
CA GLY A 445 9.49 -8.28 -0.94
C GLY A 445 8.62 -9.37 -1.56
N ALA A 446 7.51 -9.75 -0.91
CA ALA A 446 6.58 -10.70 -1.46
C ALA A 446 5.14 -10.22 -1.30
N ASN A 447 4.38 -10.42 -2.35
CA ASN A 447 2.94 -10.27 -2.40
C ASN A 447 2.32 -11.64 -2.62
N TYR A 448 1.04 -11.78 -2.40
CA TYR A 448 0.34 -13.01 -2.71
C TYR A 448 -1.00 -12.75 -3.39
N GLY A 449 -1.42 -13.75 -4.14
CA GLY A 449 -2.72 -13.79 -4.79
C GLY A 449 -3.47 -15.07 -4.45
N VAL A 450 -4.79 -15.00 -4.51
CA VAL A 450 -5.67 -16.16 -4.39
C VAL A 450 -5.64 -16.94 -5.71
N PRO A 451 -5.31 -18.24 -5.72
CA PRO A 451 -5.28 -19.06 -6.93
C PRO A 451 -6.58 -19.02 -7.74
N VAL A 452 -6.46 -19.01 -9.06
CA VAL A 452 -7.61 -18.91 -9.97
C VAL A 452 -8.56 -20.11 -9.89
N SER A 453 -8.12 -21.24 -9.32
CA SER A 453 -8.98 -22.40 -9.06
C SER A 453 -10.22 -22.04 -8.23
N PHE A 454 -10.04 -21.17 -7.23
CA PHE A 454 -11.16 -20.68 -6.40
C PHE A 454 -12.15 -19.80 -7.18
N VAL A 455 -11.69 -19.13 -8.25
CA VAL A 455 -12.57 -18.38 -9.16
C VAL A 455 -13.43 -19.35 -9.96
N TRP A 456 -12.84 -20.43 -10.46
CA TRP A 456 -13.60 -21.46 -11.21
C TRP A 456 -14.70 -22.07 -10.35
N ASP A 457 -14.43 -22.32 -9.07
CA ASP A 457 -15.44 -22.84 -8.13
C ASP A 457 -16.63 -21.89 -8.01
N LEU A 458 -16.38 -20.57 -7.89
CA LEU A 458 -17.43 -19.55 -7.81
C LEU A 458 -18.23 -19.40 -9.12
N LEU A 459 -17.56 -19.49 -10.26
CA LEU A 459 -18.21 -19.38 -11.57
C LEU A 459 -19.10 -20.60 -11.86
N ASN A 460 -18.72 -21.79 -11.39
CA ASN A 460 -19.42 -23.05 -11.58
C ASN A 460 -20.46 -23.35 -10.49
N ALA A 461 -20.45 -22.60 -9.36
CA ALA A 461 -21.46 -22.74 -8.31
C ALA A 461 -22.83 -22.31 -8.85
N LYS A 462 -23.81 -23.23 -8.82
CA LYS A 462 -25.20 -22.99 -9.26
C LYS A 462 -25.99 -22.16 -8.26
#